data_eb57ff609cd379170f1903406c97b834
#
_entry.id   eb57ff609cd379170f1903406c97b834
#
_cell.length_a   1.000
_cell.length_b   1.000
_cell.length_c   1.000
_cell.angle_alpha   90.00
_cell.angle_beta   90.00
_cell.angle_gamma   90.00
#
_symmetry.space_group_name_H-M   'P 1'
#
loop_
_entity.id
_entity.type
_entity.pdbx_description
1 polymer ?
#
loop_
_entity_poly.entity_id
_entity_poly.type
_entity_poly.pdbx_seq_one_letter_code
_entity_poly.pdbx_strand_id
1 'polypeptide(L)'
;MTTKDLVTLQDPRSPIAEAYRGLRTNLTFSSLDRPLRTMLITSAGPEEGKSTVLANLAVTEAQAGRRVIIVDADLRRPRQHELFGISNATGLTTALADEKGLQNLSLQATVLQATEVPGLRVLTSGPLPPNPTELLASQRMAALLTALSALSDLVLFDAPPVVVVTDAAILASQVDGVLLVVNANGTRREHA
;
A
#
# COMPACT_ATOMS: atom_id res chain seq x y z
N MET A 1 -1.02 16.45 5.61
CA MET A 1 -2.23 15.63 5.48
C MET A 1 -2.22 14.64 6.63
N THR A 2 -3.29 14.50 7.32
CA THR A 2 -3.47 13.54 8.43
C THR A 2 -4.64 12.63 8.10
N THR A 3 -4.92 11.60 8.90
CA THR A 3 -6.12 10.72 8.76
C THR A 3 -7.38 11.54 8.56
N LYS A 4 -7.39 12.77 9.08
CA LYS A 4 -8.46 13.75 8.88
C LYS A 4 -8.60 14.26 7.44
N ASP A 5 -7.65 13.99 6.53
CA ASP A 5 -7.69 14.47 5.14
C ASP A 5 -8.12 13.40 4.13
N LEU A 6 -8.40 12.16 4.58
CA LEU A 6 -8.94 11.11 3.71
C LEU A 6 -10.43 11.31 3.49
N VAL A 7 -10.83 11.57 2.26
CA VAL A 7 -12.23 11.90 1.91
C VAL A 7 -13.22 10.80 2.29
N THR A 8 -12.80 9.54 2.24
CA THR A 8 -13.61 8.38 2.65
C THR A 8 -13.92 8.35 4.14
N LEU A 9 -13.17 9.11 4.96
CA LEU A 9 -13.41 9.29 6.40
C LEU A 9 -14.05 10.64 6.71
N GLN A 10 -13.63 11.73 6.05
CA GLN A 10 -14.14 13.08 6.30
C GLN A 10 -15.58 13.29 5.81
N ASP A 11 -15.82 12.86 4.57
CA ASP A 11 -17.15 12.97 3.94
C ASP A 11 -17.50 11.64 3.25
N PRO A 12 -17.92 10.63 4.02
CA PRO A 12 -18.24 9.31 3.50
C PRO A 12 -19.39 9.29 2.49
N ARG A 13 -20.17 10.37 2.39
CA ARG A 13 -21.30 10.49 1.46
C ARG A 13 -20.96 11.30 0.21
N SER A 14 -19.75 11.83 0.11
CA SER A 14 -19.34 12.61 -1.06
C SER A 14 -19.31 11.77 -2.34
N PRO A 15 -19.50 12.40 -3.51
CA PRO A 15 -19.30 11.73 -4.81
C PRO A 15 -17.92 11.11 -4.96
N ILE A 16 -16.88 11.71 -4.32
CA ILE A 16 -15.50 11.20 -4.35
C ILE A 16 -15.41 9.91 -3.53
N ALA A 17 -15.99 9.85 -2.33
CA ALA A 17 -16.04 8.63 -1.54
C ALA A 17 -16.80 7.52 -2.27
N GLU A 18 -17.88 7.85 -3.00
CA GLU A 18 -18.61 6.90 -3.82
C GLU A 18 -17.78 6.39 -4.99
N ALA A 19 -16.94 7.23 -5.61
CA ALA A 19 -16.02 6.79 -6.66
C ALA A 19 -15.01 5.74 -6.16
N TYR A 20 -14.50 5.86 -4.91
CA TYR A 20 -13.67 4.82 -4.30
C TYR A 20 -14.41 3.51 -4.03
N ARG A 21 -15.69 3.57 -3.64
CA ARG A 21 -16.53 2.36 -3.52
C ARG A 21 -16.76 1.71 -4.88
N GLY A 22 -16.98 2.52 -5.92
CA GLY A 22 -17.06 2.05 -7.31
C GLY A 22 -15.77 1.37 -7.75
N LEU A 23 -14.60 1.99 -7.47
CA LEU A 23 -13.29 1.39 -7.76
C LEU A 23 -13.14 0.03 -7.05
N ARG A 24 -13.42 -0.06 -5.75
CA ARG A 24 -13.41 -1.33 -5.01
C ARG A 24 -14.28 -2.38 -5.68
N THR A 25 -15.51 -2.02 -6.02
CA THR A 25 -16.47 -2.92 -6.68
C THR A 25 -15.93 -3.43 -8.01
N ASN A 26 -15.38 -2.54 -8.84
CA ASN A 26 -14.79 -2.90 -10.13
C ASN A 26 -13.59 -3.84 -9.95
N LEU A 27 -12.72 -3.61 -8.97
CA LEU A 27 -11.59 -4.50 -8.66
C LEU A 27 -12.08 -5.89 -8.23
N THR A 28 -13.13 -5.97 -7.41
CA THR A 28 -13.74 -7.24 -7.01
C THR A 28 -14.26 -8.01 -8.23
N PHE A 29 -14.99 -7.34 -9.13
CA PHE A 29 -15.54 -7.99 -10.32
C PHE A 29 -14.48 -8.37 -11.35
N SER A 30 -13.41 -7.60 -11.49
CA SER A 30 -12.32 -7.92 -12.42
C SER A 30 -11.50 -9.14 -12.01
N SER A 31 -11.68 -9.63 -10.78
CA SER A 31 -10.88 -10.69 -10.18
C SER A 31 -11.71 -11.83 -9.58
N LEU A 32 -12.95 -12.05 -10.08
CA LEU A 32 -13.86 -13.08 -9.54
C LEU A 32 -13.27 -14.49 -9.59
N ASP A 33 -12.63 -14.84 -10.70
CA ASP A 33 -12.05 -16.19 -10.88
C ASP A 33 -10.73 -16.37 -10.12
N ARG A 34 -10.05 -15.27 -9.80
CA ARG A 34 -8.77 -15.26 -9.08
C ARG A 34 -8.73 -14.06 -8.14
N PRO A 35 -9.25 -14.19 -6.91
CA PRO A 35 -9.31 -13.09 -5.96
C PRO A 35 -7.95 -12.47 -5.69
N LEU A 36 -7.86 -11.14 -5.83
CA LEU A 36 -6.66 -10.38 -5.52
C LEU A 36 -6.45 -10.36 -4.00
N ARG A 37 -5.30 -10.85 -3.57
CA ARG A 37 -4.85 -10.81 -2.16
C ARG A 37 -3.74 -9.79 -1.95
N THR A 38 -2.98 -9.52 -2.99
CA THR A 38 -1.87 -8.59 -2.99
C THR A 38 -1.97 -7.66 -4.19
N MET A 39 -1.86 -6.36 -3.98
CA MET A 39 -1.94 -5.38 -5.05
C MET A 39 -0.91 -4.26 -4.86
N LEU A 40 -0.23 -3.92 -5.93
CA LEU A 40 0.66 -2.77 -6.00
C LEU A 40 -0.10 -1.55 -6.52
N ILE A 41 0.07 -0.42 -5.87
CA ILE A 41 -0.42 0.86 -6.36
C ILE A 41 0.80 1.73 -6.69
N THR A 42 0.88 2.16 -7.92
CA THR A 42 1.94 3.03 -8.43
C THR A 42 1.35 4.12 -9.32
N SER A 43 2.18 5.01 -9.82
CA SER A 43 1.78 6.05 -10.78
C SER A 43 2.81 6.16 -11.91
N ALA A 44 2.45 6.81 -13.01
CA ALA A 44 3.39 7.12 -14.07
C ALA A 44 4.46 8.09 -13.57
N GLY A 45 4.04 9.22 -13.00
CA GLY A 45 4.91 10.27 -12.48
C GLY A 45 4.75 10.54 -10.97
N PRO A 46 5.64 11.37 -10.40
CA PRO A 46 5.51 11.81 -9.01
C PRO A 46 4.26 12.71 -8.84
N GLU A 47 3.74 12.74 -7.60
CA GLU A 47 2.63 13.61 -7.18
C GLU A 47 1.28 13.40 -7.93
N GLU A 48 1.08 12.25 -8.55
CA GLU A 48 -0.18 11.88 -9.22
C GLU A 48 -1.25 11.33 -8.24
N GLY A 49 -0.99 11.34 -6.94
CA GLY A 49 -1.97 10.97 -5.92
C GLY A 49 -2.01 9.47 -5.57
N LYS A 50 -1.05 8.64 -6.01
CA LYS A 50 -1.00 7.19 -5.76
C LYS A 50 -1.23 6.80 -4.30
N SER A 51 -0.49 7.44 -3.37
CA SER A 51 -0.58 7.16 -1.92
C SER A 51 -1.95 7.52 -1.34
N THR A 52 -2.55 8.63 -1.81
CA THR A 52 -3.90 9.06 -1.42
C THR A 52 -4.97 8.12 -1.97
N VAL A 53 -4.82 7.68 -3.22
CA VAL A 53 -5.72 6.69 -3.84
C VAL A 53 -5.66 5.38 -3.07
N LEU A 54 -4.46 4.89 -2.77
CA LEU A 54 -4.24 3.68 -1.98
C LEU A 54 -4.91 3.78 -0.61
N ALA A 55 -4.66 4.86 0.13
CA ALA A 55 -5.20 5.05 1.48
C ALA A 55 -6.74 5.06 1.49
N ASN A 56 -7.38 5.81 0.57
CA ASN A 56 -8.83 5.85 0.46
C ASN A 56 -9.43 4.49 0.02
N LEU A 57 -8.78 3.79 -0.92
CA LEU A 57 -9.20 2.44 -1.32
C LEU A 57 -9.12 1.48 -0.12
N ALA A 58 -8.01 1.48 0.63
CA ALA A 58 -7.84 0.65 1.82
C ALA A 58 -8.92 0.90 2.88
N VAL A 59 -9.29 2.16 3.10
CA VAL A 59 -10.39 2.52 3.99
C VAL A 59 -11.71 1.91 3.51
N THR A 60 -12.05 2.01 2.21
CA THR A 60 -13.31 1.46 1.68
C THR A 60 -13.34 -0.07 1.73
N GLU A 61 -12.21 -0.74 1.57
CA GLU A 61 -12.08 -2.20 1.71
C GLU A 61 -12.29 -2.63 3.17
N ALA A 62 -11.67 -1.92 4.12
CA ALA A 62 -11.84 -2.20 5.55
C ALA A 62 -13.27 -1.92 6.02
N GLN A 63 -13.89 -0.84 5.56
CA GLN A 63 -15.31 -0.52 5.82
C GLN A 63 -16.27 -1.59 5.27
N ALA A 64 -15.85 -2.34 4.26
CA ALA A 64 -16.59 -3.50 3.74
C ALA A 64 -16.34 -4.79 4.54
N GLY A 65 -15.63 -4.73 5.66
CA GLY A 65 -15.38 -5.85 6.57
C GLY A 65 -14.14 -6.68 6.25
N ARG A 66 -13.30 -6.29 5.27
CA ARG A 66 -12.04 -6.97 4.96
C ARG A 66 -10.95 -6.59 5.96
N ARG A 67 -10.07 -7.53 6.27
CA ARG A 67 -8.81 -7.24 6.97
C ARG A 67 -7.79 -6.76 5.94
N VAL A 68 -7.38 -5.49 6.05
CA VAL A 68 -6.50 -4.85 5.08
C VAL A 68 -5.18 -4.46 5.74
N ILE A 69 -4.07 -4.69 5.03
CA ILE A 69 -2.76 -4.19 5.40
C ILE A 69 -2.26 -3.27 4.27
N ILE A 70 -1.89 -2.06 4.63
CA ILE A 70 -1.10 -1.17 3.77
C ILE A 70 0.38 -1.41 4.07
N VAL A 71 1.20 -1.48 3.02
CA VAL A 71 2.66 -1.49 3.11
C VAL A 71 3.20 -0.27 2.36
N ASP A 72 3.85 0.62 3.08
CA ASP A 72 4.54 1.76 2.48
C ASP A 72 5.90 1.29 1.92
N ALA A 73 5.90 0.89 0.65
CA ALA A 73 7.06 0.43 -0.09
C ALA A 73 7.70 1.53 -0.95
N ASP A 74 7.20 2.77 -0.88
CA ASP A 74 7.91 3.94 -1.41
C ASP A 74 9.03 4.34 -0.43
N LEU A 75 10.12 3.57 -0.44
CA LEU A 75 11.26 3.78 0.45
C LEU A 75 12.09 5.02 0.09
N ARG A 76 11.62 5.82 -0.86
CA ARG A 76 12.24 7.08 -1.28
C ARG A 76 11.49 8.30 -0.79
N ARG A 77 10.14 8.25 -0.86
CA ARG A 77 9.24 9.34 -0.45
C ARG A 77 7.99 8.74 0.24
N PRO A 78 8.16 8.08 1.40
CA PRO A 78 7.05 7.44 2.10
C PRO A 78 6.02 8.47 2.56
N ARG A 79 4.74 8.13 2.50
CA ARG A 79 3.64 9.04 2.83
C ARG A 79 2.56 8.42 3.71
N GLN A 80 2.51 7.08 3.84
CA GLN A 80 1.41 6.45 4.57
C GLN A 80 1.41 6.79 6.05
N HIS A 81 2.58 6.95 6.67
CA HIS A 81 2.70 7.38 8.06
C HIS A 81 2.11 8.79 8.30
N GLU A 82 2.27 9.71 7.34
CA GLU A 82 1.69 11.05 7.41
C GLU A 82 0.16 11.01 7.20
N LEU A 83 -0.30 10.23 6.21
CA LEU A 83 -1.73 10.09 5.89
C LEU A 83 -2.52 9.50 7.05
N PHE A 84 -1.95 8.57 7.80
CA PHE A 84 -2.61 7.94 8.93
C PHE A 84 -2.21 8.52 10.30
N GLY A 85 -1.29 9.49 10.35
CA GLY A 85 -0.85 10.14 11.58
C GLY A 85 -0.17 9.19 12.57
N ILE A 86 0.58 8.21 12.05
CA ILE A 86 1.26 7.16 12.83
C ILE A 86 2.78 7.28 12.75
N SER A 87 3.50 6.58 13.63
CA SER A 87 4.96 6.63 13.71
C SER A 87 5.62 5.98 12.48
N ASN A 88 6.73 6.54 12.01
CA ASN A 88 7.62 5.93 11.01
C ASN A 88 8.99 5.51 11.60
N ALA A 89 9.11 5.39 12.91
CA ALA A 89 10.36 4.98 13.55
C ALA A 89 10.74 3.53 13.26
N THR A 90 9.74 2.66 13.08
CA THR A 90 9.87 1.26 12.67
C THR A 90 8.90 0.98 11.54
N GLY A 91 9.22 0.04 10.65
CA GLY A 91 8.38 -0.28 9.51
C GLY A 91 8.98 -1.36 8.62
N LEU A 92 8.74 -1.29 7.31
CA LEU A 92 9.20 -2.26 6.32
C LEU A 92 10.70 -2.50 6.38
N THR A 93 11.49 -1.42 6.43
CA THR A 93 12.96 -1.53 6.43
C THR A 93 13.49 -2.22 7.70
N THR A 94 12.90 -1.93 8.85
CA THR A 94 13.29 -2.59 10.11
C THR A 94 12.81 -4.05 10.14
N ALA A 95 11.63 -4.35 9.59
CA ALA A 95 11.13 -5.72 9.47
C ALA A 95 12.04 -6.57 8.56
N LEU A 96 12.51 -6.00 7.45
CA LEU A 96 13.41 -6.69 6.52
C LEU A 96 14.83 -6.83 7.06
N ALA A 97 15.27 -5.97 8.00
CA ALA A 97 16.57 -6.09 8.67
C ALA A 97 16.58 -7.17 9.77
N ASP A 98 15.43 -7.45 10.39
CA ASP A 98 15.32 -8.45 11.47
C ASP A 98 15.14 -9.86 10.93
N GLU A 99 16.23 -10.65 10.94
CA GLU A 99 16.20 -12.05 10.47
C GLU A 99 15.31 -12.97 11.30
N LYS A 100 15.13 -12.68 12.57
CA LYS A 100 14.36 -13.51 13.50
C LYS A 100 12.88 -13.11 13.56
N GLY A 101 12.59 -11.83 13.31
CA GLY A 101 11.22 -11.29 13.37
C GLY A 101 10.30 -11.83 12.29
N LEU A 102 10.83 -12.11 11.08
CA LEU A 102 10.07 -12.70 9.98
C LEU A 102 9.65 -14.15 10.23
N GLN A 103 10.41 -14.90 11.02
CA GLN A 103 10.13 -16.33 11.33
C GLN A 103 9.17 -16.48 12.52
N ASN A 104 9.06 -15.49 13.36
CA ASN A 104 8.18 -15.50 14.53
C ASN A 104 6.99 -14.57 14.25
N LEU A 105 5.78 -14.99 14.61
CA LEU A 105 4.52 -14.23 14.56
C LEU A 105 4.57 -12.82 15.21
N SER A 106 5.76 -12.33 15.55
CA SER A 106 6.01 -11.03 16.19
C SER A 106 5.85 -9.82 15.24
N LEU A 107 5.75 -10.02 13.92
CA LEU A 107 5.47 -8.93 12.97
C LEU A 107 4.23 -8.12 13.34
N GLN A 108 3.20 -8.80 13.88
CA GLN A 108 1.97 -8.13 14.32
C GLN A 108 2.17 -7.19 15.51
N ALA A 109 3.07 -7.56 16.41
CA ALA A 109 3.26 -6.81 17.65
C ALA A 109 4.29 -5.67 17.51
N THR A 110 5.21 -5.76 16.54
CA THR A 110 6.39 -4.90 16.50
C THR A 110 6.33 -3.82 15.43
N VAL A 111 5.74 -4.09 14.25
CA VAL A 111 5.83 -3.18 13.10
C VAL A 111 4.49 -2.86 12.42
N LEU A 112 3.45 -3.71 12.59
CA LEU A 112 2.11 -3.44 12.04
C LEU A 112 1.33 -2.53 13.00
N GLN A 113 1.13 -1.29 12.62
CA GLN A 113 0.40 -0.31 13.40
C GLN A 113 -1.10 -0.35 13.09
N ALA A 114 -1.94 -0.31 14.13
CA ALA A 114 -3.38 -0.15 13.98
C ALA A 114 -3.70 1.29 13.58
N THR A 115 -4.78 1.46 12.82
CA THR A 115 -5.34 2.78 12.49
C THR A 115 -6.65 3.01 13.26
N GLU A 116 -7.24 4.19 13.11
CA GLU A 116 -8.58 4.48 13.62
C GLU A 116 -9.68 3.70 12.88
N VAL A 117 -9.35 3.10 11.73
CA VAL A 117 -10.28 2.32 10.90
C VAL A 117 -10.23 0.85 11.31
N PRO A 118 -11.32 0.27 11.85
CA PRO A 118 -11.35 -1.14 12.21
C PRO A 118 -11.00 -2.04 11.03
N GLY A 119 -10.12 -3.01 11.24
CA GLY A 119 -9.69 -3.94 10.19
C GLY A 119 -8.55 -3.42 9.30
N LEU A 120 -8.14 -2.15 9.43
CA LEU A 120 -7.04 -1.56 8.66
C LEU A 120 -5.79 -1.41 9.52
N ARG A 121 -4.68 -1.98 9.05
CA ARG A 121 -3.34 -1.81 9.64
C ARG A 121 -2.36 -1.28 8.60
N VAL A 122 -1.31 -0.62 9.08
CA VAL A 122 -0.26 -0.05 8.22
C VAL A 122 1.10 -0.55 8.67
N LEU A 123 1.86 -1.06 7.72
CA LEU A 123 3.30 -1.23 7.80
C LEU A 123 3.94 -0.02 7.11
N THR A 124 4.41 0.93 7.90
CA THR A 124 5.09 2.13 7.38
C THR A 124 6.44 1.76 6.76
N SER A 125 7.09 2.68 6.06
CA SER A 125 8.40 2.40 5.46
C SER A 125 9.49 2.08 6.49
N GLY A 126 9.43 2.72 7.65
CA GLY A 126 10.56 2.79 8.58
C GLY A 126 11.63 3.79 8.09
N PRO A 127 12.84 3.78 8.67
CA PRO A 127 13.96 4.61 8.25
C PRO A 127 14.34 4.35 6.79
N LEU A 128 14.69 5.42 6.04
CA LEU A 128 15.04 5.30 4.63
C LEU A 128 16.35 4.52 4.46
N PRO A 129 16.37 3.44 3.64
CA PRO A 129 17.57 2.65 3.42
C PRO A 129 18.45 3.27 2.34
N PRO A 130 19.75 3.00 2.32
CA PRO A 130 20.66 3.46 1.27
C PRO A 130 20.42 2.74 -0.09
N ASN A 131 19.87 1.54 -0.07
CA ASN A 131 19.67 0.67 -1.25
C ASN A 131 18.23 0.12 -1.34
N PRO A 132 17.21 0.97 -1.61
CA PRO A 132 15.80 0.56 -1.63
C PRO A 132 15.53 -0.62 -2.57
N THR A 133 16.04 -0.55 -3.79
CA THR A 133 15.79 -1.52 -4.86
C THR A 133 16.24 -2.93 -4.49
N GLU A 134 17.45 -3.07 -3.92
CA GLU A 134 17.98 -4.36 -3.48
C GLU A 134 17.16 -4.96 -2.34
N LEU A 135 16.72 -4.10 -1.41
CA LEU A 135 15.91 -4.51 -0.28
C LEU A 135 14.55 -5.08 -0.74
N LEU A 136 13.90 -4.41 -1.69
CA LEU A 136 12.62 -4.85 -2.27
C LEU A 136 12.75 -6.10 -3.15
N ALA A 137 13.93 -6.33 -3.76
CA ALA A 137 14.22 -7.53 -4.54
C ALA A 137 14.64 -8.74 -3.69
N SER A 138 14.78 -8.58 -2.38
CA SER A 138 15.32 -9.61 -1.50
C SER A 138 14.35 -10.78 -1.27
N GLN A 139 14.90 -11.96 -0.96
CA GLN A 139 14.08 -13.11 -0.51
C GLN A 139 13.31 -12.82 0.78
N ARG A 140 13.81 -11.91 1.61
CA ARG A 140 13.13 -11.45 2.82
C ARG A 140 11.84 -10.70 2.48
N MET A 141 11.83 -9.91 1.41
CA MET A 141 10.62 -9.24 0.94
C MET A 141 9.54 -10.24 0.50
N ALA A 142 9.93 -11.28 -0.25
CA ALA A 142 9.01 -12.34 -0.65
C ALA A 142 8.44 -13.12 0.56
N ALA A 143 9.28 -13.41 1.56
CA ALA A 143 8.84 -14.05 2.80
C ALA A 143 7.88 -13.15 3.60
N LEU A 144 8.17 -11.85 3.69
CA LEU A 144 7.30 -10.88 4.33
C LEU A 144 5.94 -10.78 3.64
N LEU A 145 5.92 -10.72 2.30
CA LEU A 145 4.68 -10.70 1.50
C LEU A 145 3.81 -11.92 1.81
N THR A 146 4.42 -13.11 1.86
CA THR A 146 3.72 -14.35 2.24
C THR A 146 3.15 -14.26 3.66
N ALA A 147 3.92 -13.79 4.62
CA ALA A 147 3.48 -13.63 6.00
C ALA A 147 2.32 -12.62 6.14
N LEU A 148 2.40 -11.47 5.46
CA LEU A 148 1.33 -10.45 5.47
C LEU A 148 0.04 -10.98 4.84
N SER A 149 0.15 -11.73 3.74
CA SER A 149 -1.00 -12.36 3.07
C SER A 149 -1.70 -13.41 3.93
N ALA A 150 -1.00 -14.05 4.87
CA ALA A 150 -1.62 -14.95 5.85
C ALA A 150 -2.38 -14.20 6.96
N LEU A 151 -2.05 -12.93 7.21
CA LEU A 151 -2.61 -12.11 8.30
C LEU A 151 -3.80 -11.24 7.87
N SER A 152 -4.09 -11.14 6.58
CA SER A 152 -5.08 -10.24 6.00
C SER A 152 -5.81 -10.86 4.82
N ASP A 153 -6.89 -10.21 4.42
CA ASP A 153 -7.64 -10.57 3.22
C ASP A 153 -7.15 -9.81 1.99
N LEU A 154 -6.47 -8.66 2.21
CA LEU A 154 -5.87 -7.84 1.17
C LEU A 154 -4.64 -7.11 1.70
N VAL A 155 -3.55 -7.13 0.93
CA VAL A 155 -2.33 -6.34 1.15
C VAL A 155 -2.17 -5.35 0.00
N LEU A 156 -2.07 -4.06 0.32
CA LEU A 156 -1.88 -2.98 -0.65
C LEU A 156 -0.50 -2.36 -0.48
N PHE A 157 0.31 -2.38 -1.54
CA PHE A 157 1.66 -1.83 -1.56
C PHE A 157 1.67 -0.45 -2.22
N ASP A 158 2.11 0.59 -1.50
CA ASP A 158 2.39 1.92 -2.06
C ASP A 158 3.80 1.92 -2.62
N ALA A 159 3.96 2.06 -3.93
CA ALA A 159 5.26 2.04 -4.60
C ALA A 159 5.59 3.38 -5.26
N PRO A 160 6.88 3.69 -5.47
CA PRO A 160 7.27 4.88 -6.21
C PRO A 160 6.78 4.84 -7.67
N PRO A 161 6.77 5.99 -8.39
CA PRO A 161 6.36 6.06 -9.79
C PRO A 161 7.17 5.13 -10.68
N VAL A 162 6.49 4.36 -11.54
CA VAL A 162 7.10 3.29 -12.35
C VAL A 162 8.07 3.81 -13.41
N VAL A 163 7.85 5.03 -13.92
CA VAL A 163 8.75 5.63 -14.95
C VAL A 163 10.06 6.16 -14.34
N VAL A 164 10.07 6.41 -13.03
CA VAL A 164 11.21 7.06 -12.36
C VAL A 164 12.23 6.03 -11.87
N VAL A 165 11.78 4.89 -11.34
CA VAL A 165 12.62 3.87 -10.71
C VAL A 165 12.08 2.46 -10.95
N THR A 166 12.95 1.45 -10.84
CA THR A 166 12.61 0.05 -11.07
C THR A 166 11.91 -0.63 -9.88
N ASP A 167 11.82 0.02 -8.74
CA ASP A 167 11.27 -0.50 -7.50
C ASP A 167 9.82 -1.04 -7.69
N ALA A 168 8.98 -0.26 -8.38
CA ALA A 168 7.61 -0.66 -8.69
C ALA A 168 7.56 -1.90 -9.61
N ALA A 169 8.43 -1.98 -10.60
CA ALA A 169 8.50 -3.14 -11.51
C ALA A 169 8.91 -4.43 -10.78
N ILE A 170 9.85 -4.34 -9.84
CA ILE A 170 10.29 -5.46 -9.00
C ILE A 170 9.13 -5.95 -8.13
N LEU A 171 8.41 -5.05 -7.46
CA LEU A 171 7.27 -5.42 -6.64
C LEU A 171 6.12 -5.95 -7.47
N ALA A 172 5.87 -5.41 -8.67
CA ALA A 172 4.80 -5.85 -9.57
C ALA A 172 4.93 -7.34 -9.95
N SER A 173 6.15 -7.87 -10.04
CA SER A 173 6.38 -9.29 -10.33
C SER A 173 6.05 -10.23 -9.16
N GLN A 174 5.81 -9.69 -7.96
CA GLN A 174 5.59 -10.44 -6.72
C GLN A 174 4.14 -10.38 -6.21
N VAL A 175 3.26 -9.59 -6.85
CA VAL A 175 1.88 -9.37 -6.42
C VAL A 175 0.86 -9.88 -7.43
N ASP A 176 -0.40 -10.03 -7.03
CA ASP A 176 -1.48 -10.54 -7.88
C ASP A 176 -1.97 -9.52 -8.91
N GLY A 177 -1.84 -8.22 -8.62
CA GLY A 177 -2.30 -7.17 -9.52
C GLY A 177 -1.62 -5.82 -9.29
N VAL A 178 -1.71 -4.96 -10.30
CA VAL A 178 -1.16 -3.60 -10.27
C VAL A 178 -2.26 -2.60 -10.61
N LEU A 179 -2.38 -1.56 -9.80
CA LEU A 179 -3.23 -0.40 -10.08
C LEU A 179 -2.33 0.79 -10.44
N LEU A 180 -2.40 1.21 -11.70
CA LEU A 180 -1.70 2.40 -12.18
C LEU A 180 -2.59 3.64 -12.00
N VAL A 181 -2.12 4.57 -11.19
CA VAL A 181 -2.77 5.88 -11.01
C VAL A 181 -2.21 6.86 -12.03
N VAL A 182 -3.10 7.50 -12.77
CA VAL A 182 -2.74 8.52 -13.77
C VAL A 182 -3.51 9.81 -13.51
N ASN A 183 -2.83 10.93 -13.65
CA ASN A 183 -3.46 12.24 -13.58
C ASN A 183 -3.99 12.62 -14.97
N ALA A 184 -5.31 12.63 -15.16
CA ALA A 184 -5.97 12.89 -16.43
C ALA A 184 -5.54 14.23 -17.08
N ASN A 185 -5.13 15.21 -16.28
CA ASN A 185 -4.72 16.53 -16.77
C ASN A 185 -3.20 16.73 -16.85
N GLY A 186 -2.39 15.79 -16.36
CA GLY A 186 -0.94 15.94 -16.24
C GLY A 186 -0.12 14.82 -16.85
N THR A 187 -0.61 13.58 -16.80
CA THR A 187 0.14 12.42 -17.33
C THR A 187 0.10 12.41 -18.85
N ARG A 188 1.28 12.38 -19.49
CA ARG A 188 1.35 12.20 -20.93
C ARG A 188 0.96 10.75 -21.30
N ARG A 189 0.25 10.58 -22.43
CA ARG A 189 -0.20 9.26 -22.89
C ARG A 189 0.93 8.25 -23.10
N GLU A 190 2.11 8.73 -23.48
CA GLU A 190 3.32 7.91 -23.65
C GLU A 190 3.89 7.37 -22.34
N HIS A 191 3.44 7.90 -21.19
CA HIS A 191 3.86 7.48 -19.83
C HIS A 191 2.78 6.67 -19.10
N ALA A 192 1.60 6.53 -19.64
CA ALA A 192 0.48 5.75 -19.12
C ALA A 192 0.30 4.48 -19.95
#